data_4e8e95920866ddb26a93554b22b182dc
#
_entry.id   4e8e95920866ddb26a93554b22b182dc
#
_cell.length_a   1.000
_cell.length_b   1.000
_cell.length_c   1.000
_cell.angle_alpha   90.00
_cell.angle_beta   90.00
_cell.angle_gamma   90.00
#
_symmetry.space_group_name_H-M   'P 1'
#
loop_
_entity.id
_entity.type
_entity.pdbx_description
1 polymer ?
#
loop_
_entity_poly.entity_id
_entity_poly.type
_entity_poly.pdbx_seq_one_letter_code
_entity_poly.pdbx_strand_id
1 'polypeptide(L)'
;MSRTVSITCKSHGFSSRNISLKWFKNSNELSASQTNVDPEGGSISYSISSTTKVLLAPEDACSHVICQVAHVTLQGGPPLRGTANLSETIRVPPTLEVTQHPTAGNQVNVTCQVNKFYPQGLQLTWLENGNVSQTETASILIENKDGTFNQTSWLLVNSPAHREVVLLTCQVEHDGQPAVTKPICWRPLLPIRTRTHGEHLVKPPVR
;
A
#
# COMPACT_ATOMS: atom_id res chain seq x y z
N MET A 1 2.72 1.00 10.24
CA MET A 1 3.90 1.12 11.14
C MET A 1 4.94 1.97 10.45
N SER A 2 5.42 3.03 11.09
CA SER A 2 6.49 3.86 10.54
C SER A 2 7.81 3.10 10.65
N ARG A 3 8.55 3.00 9.55
CA ARG A 3 9.86 2.34 9.48
C ARG A 3 10.94 3.40 9.32
N THR A 4 12.01 3.33 10.12
CA THR A 4 13.18 4.19 9.96
C THR A 4 14.26 3.43 9.21
N VAL A 5 14.83 4.05 8.18
CA VAL A 5 15.98 3.52 7.42
C VAL A 5 17.19 4.41 7.64
N SER A 6 18.37 3.80 7.61
CA SER A 6 19.65 4.50 7.66
C SER A 6 20.25 4.52 6.26
N ILE A 7 20.61 5.72 5.78
CA ILE A 7 21.23 5.93 4.48
C ILE A 7 22.63 6.48 4.70
N THR A 8 23.63 5.87 4.08
CA THR A 8 25.04 6.27 4.21
C THR A 8 25.55 6.76 2.86
N CYS A 9 26.16 7.94 2.87
CA CYS A 9 26.88 8.52 1.75
C CYS A 9 28.37 8.45 2.02
N LYS A 10 29.14 8.01 1.04
CA LYS A 10 30.60 7.97 1.10
C LYS A 10 31.17 8.68 -0.11
N SER A 11 32.22 9.48 0.11
CA SER A 11 32.99 10.14 -0.93
C SER A 11 34.47 10.15 -0.54
N HIS A 12 35.37 10.09 -1.49
CA HIS A 12 36.80 9.90 -1.26
C HIS A 12 37.66 10.67 -2.27
N GLY A 13 38.96 10.71 -2.03
CA GLY A 13 39.94 11.36 -2.93
C GLY A 13 40.09 12.84 -2.69
N PHE A 14 39.78 13.36 -1.51
CA PHE A 14 39.91 14.78 -1.17
C PHE A 14 41.34 15.12 -0.70
N SER A 15 41.89 16.26 -1.15
CA SER A 15 43.24 16.69 -0.81
C SER A 15 43.37 17.36 0.57
N SER A 16 42.26 17.62 1.27
CA SER A 16 42.26 18.19 2.62
C SER A 16 41.03 17.72 3.43
N ARG A 17 41.13 17.92 4.77
CA ARG A 17 40.03 17.56 5.68
C ARG A 17 38.83 18.52 5.64
N ASN A 18 38.92 19.64 4.93
CA ASN A 18 37.86 20.64 4.85
C ASN A 18 36.74 20.17 3.90
N ILE A 19 36.09 19.07 4.24
CA ILE A 19 34.99 18.47 3.54
C ILE A 19 33.73 18.69 4.35
N SER A 20 32.66 19.17 3.70
CA SER A 20 31.33 19.25 4.31
C SER A 20 30.34 18.44 3.52
N LEU A 21 29.36 17.84 4.21
CA LEU A 21 28.30 17.08 3.62
C LEU A 21 26.95 17.50 4.22
N LYS A 22 25.99 17.72 3.33
CA LYS A 22 24.60 18.03 3.68
C LYS A 22 23.67 16.99 3.10
N TRP A 23 22.59 16.73 3.84
CA TRP A 23 21.54 15.80 3.47
C TRP A 23 20.24 16.55 3.15
N PHE A 24 19.52 16.06 2.13
CA PHE A 24 18.24 16.61 1.74
C PHE A 24 17.25 15.47 1.44
N LYS A 25 15.99 15.64 1.84
CA LYS A 25 14.87 14.81 1.39
C LYS A 25 13.89 15.73 0.65
N ASN A 26 13.67 15.51 -0.64
CA ASN A 26 12.80 16.33 -1.47
C ASN A 26 13.02 17.83 -1.27
N SER A 27 14.27 18.28 -1.31
CA SER A 27 14.71 19.68 -1.08
C SER A 27 14.69 20.16 0.39
N ASN A 28 14.20 19.40 1.35
CA ASN A 28 14.26 19.75 2.78
C ASN A 28 15.56 19.23 3.38
N GLU A 29 16.30 20.08 4.10
CA GLU A 29 17.56 19.69 4.75
C GLU A 29 17.29 18.73 5.90
N LEU A 30 18.07 17.64 5.96
CA LEU A 30 18.04 16.64 7.03
C LEU A 30 19.32 16.72 7.85
N SER A 31 19.20 16.39 9.14
CA SER A 31 20.37 16.27 10.03
C SER A 31 21.07 14.92 9.80
N ALA A 32 22.41 14.95 9.76
CA ALA A 32 23.20 13.73 9.84
C ALA A 32 23.11 13.14 11.25
N SER A 33 23.03 11.81 11.35
CA SER A 33 23.16 11.10 12.63
C SER A 33 24.63 10.88 13.01
N GLN A 34 25.50 10.76 12.01
CA GLN A 34 26.95 10.58 12.17
C GLN A 34 27.66 11.05 10.91
N THR A 35 28.80 11.73 11.09
CA THR A 35 29.71 12.12 9.99
C THR A 35 31.14 11.93 10.43
N ASN A 36 31.94 11.21 9.64
CA ASN A 36 33.36 10.97 9.87
C ASN A 36 34.15 11.43 8.66
N VAL A 37 35.32 12.04 8.93
CA VAL A 37 36.29 12.38 7.91
C VAL A 37 37.62 11.70 8.27
N ASP A 38 38.02 10.74 7.48
CA ASP A 38 39.15 9.87 7.75
C ASP A 38 40.25 10.02 6.69
N PRO A 39 41.55 9.93 7.09
CA PRO A 39 42.63 9.84 6.11
C PRO A 39 42.59 8.49 5.39
N GLU A 40 42.80 8.51 4.09
CA GLU A 40 42.99 7.28 3.30
C GLU A 40 44.42 6.77 3.46
N GLY A 41 44.58 5.50 3.86
CA GLY A 41 45.86 4.91 4.22
C GLY A 41 46.95 5.10 3.15
N GLY A 42 48.10 5.69 3.55
CA GLY A 42 49.29 5.79 2.73
C GLY A 42 49.33 6.95 1.71
N SER A 43 48.28 7.74 1.57
CA SER A 43 48.22 8.89 0.68
C SER A 43 47.78 10.18 1.41
N ILE A 44 48.05 11.35 0.79
CA ILE A 44 47.59 12.65 1.33
C ILE A 44 46.13 12.86 0.86
N SER A 45 45.29 11.88 1.01
CA SER A 45 43.87 11.95 0.67
C SER A 45 42.97 11.65 1.83
N TYR A 46 41.74 12.17 1.78
CA TYR A 46 40.73 12.03 2.82
C TYR A 46 39.44 11.52 2.20
N SER A 47 38.71 10.76 2.99
CA SER A 47 37.33 10.34 2.70
C SER A 47 36.36 10.89 3.71
N ILE A 48 35.10 11.04 3.28
CA ILE A 48 33.98 11.38 4.17
C ILE A 48 32.94 10.26 4.09
N SER A 49 32.44 9.90 5.26
CA SER A 49 31.29 9.01 5.40
C SER A 49 30.26 9.65 6.32
N SER A 50 29.04 9.81 5.85
CA SER A 50 27.97 10.38 6.63
C SER A 50 26.72 9.51 6.54
N THR A 51 26.00 9.37 7.66
CA THR A 51 24.76 8.59 7.74
C THR A 51 23.65 9.49 8.25
N THR A 52 22.48 9.40 7.60
CA THR A 52 21.25 10.00 8.07
C THR A 52 20.19 8.94 8.32
N LYS A 53 19.23 9.23 9.21
CA LYS A 53 18.07 8.39 9.48
C LYS A 53 16.83 9.04 8.89
N VAL A 54 16.10 8.28 8.08
CA VAL A 54 14.89 8.74 7.41
C VAL A 54 13.70 7.92 7.91
N LEU A 55 12.71 8.60 8.46
CA LEU A 55 11.42 8.00 8.79
C LEU A 55 10.61 7.89 7.49
N LEU A 56 10.25 6.67 7.10
CA LEU A 56 9.49 6.40 5.89
C LEU A 56 7.99 6.57 6.15
N ALA A 57 7.31 7.23 5.21
CA ALA A 57 5.87 7.38 5.13
C ALA A 57 5.35 6.84 3.78
N PRO A 58 4.04 6.51 3.64
CA PRO A 58 3.48 6.02 2.38
C PRO A 58 3.79 6.91 1.17
N GLU A 59 3.74 8.22 1.34
CA GLU A 59 4.04 9.24 0.34
C GLU A 59 5.50 9.29 -0.11
N ASP A 60 6.38 8.54 0.54
CA ASP A 60 7.79 8.43 0.16
C ASP A 60 8.06 7.49 -1.02
N ALA A 61 7.02 6.87 -1.58
CA ALA A 61 7.13 6.07 -2.81
C ALA A 61 7.75 6.85 -3.97
N CYS A 62 7.50 8.17 -4.04
CA CYS A 62 8.10 9.08 -5.03
C CYS A 62 9.23 9.97 -4.47
N SER A 63 9.67 9.73 -3.24
CA SER A 63 10.68 10.55 -2.58
C SER A 63 12.10 10.09 -2.86
N HIS A 64 13.04 11.03 -2.77
CA HIS A 64 14.47 10.76 -2.87
C HIS A 64 15.26 11.49 -1.79
N VAL A 65 16.40 10.91 -1.43
CA VAL A 65 17.37 11.50 -0.50
C VAL A 65 18.64 11.82 -1.25
N ILE A 66 19.15 13.04 -1.05
CA ILE A 66 20.37 13.52 -1.70
C ILE A 66 21.40 13.80 -0.62
N CYS A 67 22.61 13.30 -0.79
CA CYS A 67 23.80 13.82 -0.12
C CYS A 67 24.54 14.76 -1.06
N GLN A 68 24.93 15.89 -0.52
CA GLN A 68 25.67 16.93 -1.23
C GLN A 68 27.00 17.19 -0.53
N VAL A 69 28.09 16.94 -1.24
CA VAL A 69 29.45 17.10 -0.72
C VAL A 69 30.06 18.36 -1.28
N ALA A 70 30.60 19.21 -0.42
CA ALA A 70 31.35 20.41 -0.78
C ALA A 70 32.79 20.31 -0.26
N HIS A 71 33.74 20.76 -1.09
CA HIS A 71 35.15 20.82 -0.79
C HIS A 71 35.78 22.02 -1.54
N VAL A 72 36.88 22.55 -1.00
CA VAL A 72 37.56 23.72 -1.61
C VAL A 72 37.98 23.49 -3.06
N THR A 73 38.34 22.26 -3.44
CA THR A 73 38.71 21.92 -4.82
C THR A 73 37.53 21.94 -5.80
N LEU A 74 36.28 21.99 -5.29
CA LEU A 74 35.05 22.08 -6.10
C LEU A 74 34.56 23.54 -6.23
N GLN A 75 35.36 24.53 -5.80
CA GLN A 75 34.99 25.93 -5.88
C GLN A 75 34.83 26.35 -7.36
N GLY A 76 33.65 26.94 -7.67
CA GLY A 76 33.29 27.34 -9.03
C GLY A 76 32.56 26.26 -9.85
N GLY A 77 32.44 25.02 -9.36
CA GLY A 77 31.66 23.95 -9.95
C GLY A 77 30.45 23.55 -9.08
N PRO A 78 29.55 22.76 -9.64
CA PRO A 78 28.44 22.20 -8.85
C PRO A 78 28.98 21.25 -7.77
N PRO A 79 28.35 21.19 -6.57
CA PRO A 79 28.74 20.23 -5.54
C PRO A 79 28.51 18.79 -6.03
N LEU A 80 29.33 17.87 -5.51
CA LEU A 80 29.11 16.45 -5.77
C LEU A 80 27.81 16.01 -5.11
N ARG A 81 27.01 15.22 -5.81
CA ARG A 81 25.72 14.72 -5.33
C ARG A 81 25.60 13.23 -5.49
N GLY A 82 25.16 12.56 -4.42
CA GLY A 82 24.66 11.19 -4.46
C GLY A 82 23.14 11.20 -4.21
N THR A 83 22.40 10.38 -4.95
CA THR A 83 20.94 10.30 -4.83
C THR A 83 20.52 8.85 -4.55
N ALA A 84 19.63 8.67 -3.61
CA ALA A 84 18.96 7.39 -3.31
C ALA A 84 17.45 7.58 -3.42
N ASN A 85 16.80 6.76 -4.25
CA ASN A 85 15.35 6.72 -4.35
C ASN A 85 14.78 5.89 -3.21
N LEU A 86 13.81 6.43 -2.49
CA LEU A 86 13.16 5.71 -1.40
C LEU A 86 12.18 4.65 -1.89
N SER A 87 11.74 4.74 -3.16
CA SER A 87 10.88 3.76 -3.83
C SER A 87 11.38 2.31 -3.74
N GLU A 88 12.71 2.11 -3.76
CA GLU A 88 13.31 0.77 -3.66
C GLU A 88 13.26 0.19 -2.24
N THR A 89 13.10 1.05 -1.23
CA THR A 89 13.18 0.69 0.18
C THR A 89 11.82 0.65 0.85
N ILE A 90 10.89 1.46 0.37
CA ILE A 90 9.56 1.58 0.97
C ILE A 90 8.71 0.36 0.68
N ARG A 91 7.93 -0.06 1.68
CA ARG A 91 6.91 -1.09 1.58
C ARG A 91 5.69 -0.64 2.35
N VAL A 92 4.57 -0.50 1.66
CA VAL A 92 3.29 -0.11 2.25
C VAL A 92 2.34 -1.30 2.10
N PRO A 93 1.97 -1.96 3.20
CA PRO A 93 1.06 -3.09 3.15
C PRO A 93 -0.36 -2.63 2.77
N PRO A 94 -1.11 -3.46 2.02
CA PRO A 94 -2.48 -3.14 1.64
C PRO A 94 -3.44 -3.16 2.83
N THR A 95 -4.50 -2.34 2.74
CA THR A 95 -5.70 -2.46 3.58
C THR A 95 -6.86 -2.93 2.72
N LEU A 96 -7.66 -3.88 3.24
CA LEU A 96 -8.75 -4.50 2.49
C LEU A 96 -10.11 -4.07 3.05
N GLU A 97 -11.01 -3.73 2.13
CA GLU A 97 -12.42 -3.52 2.40
C GLU A 97 -13.25 -4.34 1.41
N VAL A 98 -14.23 -5.11 1.92
CA VAL A 98 -15.13 -5.90 1.08
C VAL A 98 -16.56 -5.44 1.33
N THR A 99 -17.25 -5.09 0.26
CA THR A 99 -18.64 -4.64 0.27
C THR A 99 -19.49 -5.47 -0.68
N GLN A 100 -20.80 -5.49 -0.46
CA GLN A 100 -21.75 -6.19 -1.33
C GLN A 100 -22.94 -5.28 -1.64
N HIS A 101 -23.39 -5.32 -2.89
CA HIS A 101 -24.52 -4.55 -3.35
C HIS A 101 -25.45 -5.43 -4.19
N PRO A 102 -26.74 -5.52 -3.84
CA PRO A 102 -27.72 -6.21 -4.68
C PRO A 102 -27.80 -5.55 -6.06
N THR A 103 -27.90 -6.37 -7.10
CA THR A 103 -28.15 -5.93 -8.47
C THR A 103 -29.48 -6.49 -8.98
N ALA A 104 -29.92 -6.06 -10.16
CA ALA A 104 -31.11 -6.61 -10.79
C ALA A 104 -30.93 -8.10 -11.12
N GLY A 105 -32.02 -8.89 -11.08
CA GLY A 105 -32.01 -10.29 -11.53
C GLY A 105 -31.42 -11.30 -10.54
N ASN A 106 -31.63 -11.12 -9.24
CA ASN A 106 -31.12 -12.03 -8.20
C ASN A 106 -29.59 -12.19 -8.19
N GLN A 107 -28.88 -11.16 -8.55
CA GLN A 107 -27.43 -11.11 -8.49
C GLN A 107 -26.94 -10.16 -7.42
N VAL A 108 -25.75 -10.40 -6.92
CA VAL A 108 -25.05 -9.53 -5.96
C VAL A 108 -23.67 -9.21 -6.54
N ASN A 109 -23.34 -7.93 -6.59
CA ASN A 109 -22.01 -7.47 -6.91
C ASN A 109 -21.22 -7.37 -5.60
N VAL A 110 -20.15 -8.16 -5.49
CA VAL A 110 -19.22 -8.13 -4.36
C VAL A 110 -17.95 -7.43 -4.81
N THR A 111 -17.54 -6.43 -4.05
CA THR A 111 -16.39 -5.59 -4.38
C THR A 111 -15.33 -5.72 -3.29
N CYS A 112 -14.11 -6.01 -3.68
CA CYS A 112 -12.93 -5.94 -2.83
C CYS A 112 -12.12 -4.70 -3.21
N GLN A 113 -11.95 -3.79 -2.25
CA GLN A 113 -11.09 -2.62 -2.37
C GLN A 113 -9.80 -2.86 -1.60
N VAL A 114 -8.68 -2.79 -2.30
CA VAL A 114 -7.33 -2.89 -1.77
C VAL A 114 -6.70 -1.51 -1.86
N ASN A 115 -6.47 -0.89 -0.71
CA ASN A 115 -6.10 0.52 -0.65
C ASN A 115 -4.67 0.72 -0.18
N LYS A 116 -4.03 1.74 -0.78
CA LYS A 116 -2.75 2.33 -0.36
C LYS A 116 -1.63 1.31 -0.16
N PHE A 117 -1.31 0.53 -1.19
CA PHE A 117 -0.18 -0.39 -1.15
C PHE A 117 0.97 0.06 -2.05
N TYR A 118 2.17 -0.39 -1.74
CA TYR A 118 3.36 -0.17 -2.55
C TYR A 118 4.42 -1.26 -2.23
N PRO A 119 5.10 -1.86 -3.22
CA PRO A 119 5.03 -1.62 -4.67
C PRO A 119 3.75 -2.15 -5.33
N GLN A 120 3.63 -1.94 -6.65
CA GLN A 120 2.45 -2.30 -7.45
C GLN A 120 2.13 -3.79 -7.49
N GLY A 121 3.14 -4.66 -7.35
CA GLY A 121 3.01 -6.12 -7.49
C GLY A 121 2.10 -6.73 -6.43
N LEU A 122 0.83 -6.94 -6.77
CA LEU A 122 -0.19 -7.51 -5.89
C LEU A 122 -0.97 -8.59 -6.64
N GLN A 123 -1.21 -9.73 -5.99
CA GLN A 123 -2.06 -10.79 -6.49
C GLN A 123 -3.34 -10.85 -5.65
N LEU A 124 -4.49 -10.68 -6.29
CA LEU A 124 -5.81 -10.80 -5.67
C LEU A 124 -6.49 -12.07 -6.15
N THR A 125 -7.01 -12.85 -5.21
CA THR A 125 -7.74 -14.09 -5.48
C THR A 125 -9.06 -14.09 -4.71
N TRP A 126 -10.15 -14.43 -5.40
CA TRP A 126 -11.42 -14.68 -4.75
C TRP A 126 -11.55 -16.14 -4.37
N LEU A 127 -11.94 -16.38 -3.13
CA LEU A 127 -12.26 -17.73 -2.64
C LEU A 127 -13.76 -17.82 -2.35
N GLU A 128 -14.38 -18.90 -2.78
CA GLU A 128 -15.75 -19.27 -2.49
C GLU A 128 -15.75 -20.54 -1.64
N ASN A 129 -16.26 -20.43 -0.40
CA ASN A 129 -16.21 -21.51 0.58
C ASN A 129 -14.80 -22.15 0.75
N GLY A 130 -13.76 -21.31 0.66
CA GLY A 130 -12.36 -21.72 0.82
C GLY A 130 -11.66 -22.21 -0.48
N ASN A 131 -12.38 -22.37 -1.58
CA ASN A 131 -11.82 -22.76 -2.88
C ASN A 131 -11.74 -21.56 -3.82
N VAL A 132 -10.77 -21.58 -4.75
CA VAL A 132 -10.66 -20.52 -5.76
C VAL A 132 -11.96 -20.43 -6.55
N SER A 133 -12.55 -19.23 -6.59
CA SER A 133 -13.78 -18.98 -7.34
C SER A 133 -13.55 -19.14 -8.83
N GLN A 134 -14.47 -19.83 -9.51
CA GLN A 134 -14.47 -19.98 -10.97
C GLN A 134 -15.28 -18.87 -11.68
N THR A 135 -15.84 -17.94 -10.93
CA THR A 135 -16.61 -16.81 -11.47
C THR A 135 -15.67 -15.80 -12.11
N GLU A 136 -16.06 -15.26 -13.24
CA GLU A 136 -15.31 -14.18 -13.90
C GLU A 136 -15.23 -12.96 -12.99
N THR A 137 -14.03 -12.39 -12.90
CA THR A 137 -13.76 -11.20 -12.12
C THR A 137 -13.23 -10.08 -13.00
N ALA A 138 -13.56 -8.85 -12.65
CA ALA A 138 -12.96 -7.67 -13.26
C ALA A 138 -12.16 -6.91 -12.19
N SER A 139 -11.10 -6.21 -12.59
CA SER A 139 -10.34 -5.39 -11.67
C SER A 139 -9.81 -4.12 -12.34
N ILE A 140 -9.65 -3.08 -11.54
CA ILE A 140 -9.01 -1.82 -11.93
C ILE A 140 -7.92 -1.50 -10.93
N LEU A 141 -6.75 -1.11 -11.44
CA LEU A 141 -5.62 -0.60 -10.68
C LEU A 141 -5.48 0.91 -10.92
N ILE A 142 -5.31 1.67 -9.86
CA ILE A 142 -5.17 3.13 -9.89
C ILE A 142 -3.93 3.52 -9.10
N GLU A 143 -3.08 4.34 -9.68
CA GLU A 143 -1.97 4.99 -8.99
C GLU A 143 -2.47 6.26 -8.30
N ASN A 144 -2.15 6.41 -7.02
CA ASN A 144 -2.47 7.58 -6.22
C ASN A 144 -1.43 8.69 -6.42
N LYS A 145 -1.79 9.93 -6.10
CA LYS A 145 -0.88 11.08 -6.19
C LYS A 145 0.37 10.98 -5.31
N ASP A 146 0.30 10.16 -4.26
CA ASP A 146 1.42 9.88 -3.34
C ASP A 146 2.33 8.72 -3.82
N GLY A 147 2.05 8.16 -5.02
CA GLY A 147 2.81 7.04 -5.61
C GLY A 147 2.41 5.67 -5.08
N THR A 148 1.46 5.57 -4.16
CA THR A 148 0.86 4.28 -3.76
C THR A 148 -0.21 3.85 -4.76
N PHE A 149 -0.69 2.61 -4.63
CA PHE A 149 -1.68 2.04 -5.52
C PHE A 149 -2.96 1.65 -4.78
N ASN A 150 -4.09 1.75 -5.50
CA ASN A 150 -5.35 1.15 -5.10
C ASN A 150 -5.77 0.16 -6.18
N GLN A 151 -6.32 -0.98 -5.78
CA GLN A 151 -6.92 -1.96 -6.69
C GLN A 151 -8.33 -2.28 -6.24
N THR A 152 -9.27 -2.25 -7.16
CA THR A 152 -10.66 -2.66 -6.91
C THR A 152 -10.97 -3.87 -7.79
N SER A 153 -11.47 -4.94 -7.20
CA SER A 153 -11.92 -6.14 -7.90
C SER A 153 -13.39 -6.39 -7.64
N TRP A 154 -14.10 -6.83 -8.67
CA TRP A 154 -15.53 -7.16 -8.63
C TRP A 154 -15.76 -8.62 -8.92
N LEU A 155 -16.73 -9.18 -8.23
CA LEU A 155 -17.25 -10.51 -8.43
C LEU A 155 -18.78 -10.42 -8.50
N LEU A 156 -19.38 -10.85 -9.60
CA LEU A 156 -20.84 -10.92 -9.74
C LEU A 156 -21.29 -12.35 -9.43
N VAL A 157 -21.99 -12.54 -8.32
CA VAL A 157 -22.48 -13.84 -7.90
C VAL A 157 -24.01 -13.95 -8.03
N ASN A 158 -24.47 -15.10 -8.50
CA ASN A 158 -25.91 -15.39 -8.52
C ASN A 158 -26.41 -15.71 -7.12
N SER A 159 -27.60 -15.21 -6.78
CA SER A 159 -28.27 -15.60 -5.54
C SER A 159 -28.50 -17.11 -5.53
N PRO A 160 -28.02 -17.87 -4.52
CA PRO A 160 -28.32 -19.28 -4.44
C PRO A 160 -29.84 -19.48 -4.33
N ALA A 161 -30.35 -20.45 -5.07
CA ALA A 161 -31.76 -20.77 -5.11
C ALA A 161 -32.33 -21.28 -3.77
N HIS A 162 -31.46 -21.69 -2.85
CA HIS A 162 -31.78 -22.25 -1.54
C HIS A 162 -30.94 -21.56 -0.45
N ARG A 163 -31.42 -21.62 0.81
CA ARG A 163 -30.92 -20.97 2.03
C ARG A 163 -29.43 -21.19 2.37
N GLU A 164 -28.60 -21.53 1.43
CA GLU A 164 -27.18 -21.75 1.64
C GLU A 164 -26.46 -20.42 1.85
N VAL A 165 -25.64 -20.36 2.90
CA VAL A 165 -24.75 -19.23 3.14
C VAL A 165 -23.49 -19.47 2.32
N VAL A 166 -23.15 -18.54 1.46
CA VAL A 166 -21.89 -18.57 0.70
C VAL A 166 -20.90 -17.66 1.41
N LEU A 167 -19.73 -18.19 1.76
CA LEU A 167 -18.60 -17.44 2.28
C LEU A 167 -17.69 -17.03 1.12
N LEU A 168 -17.68 -15.75 0.79
CA LEU A 168 -16.73 -15.19 -0.15
C LEU A 168 -15.57 -14.56 0.61
N THR A 169 -14.36 -14.79 0.14
CA THR A 169 -13.15 -14.23 0.76
C THR A 169 -12.30 -13.59 -0.31
N CYS A 170 -12.00 -12.31 -0.13
CA CYS A 170 -10.96 -11.64 -0.89
C CYS A 170 -9.61 -11.95 -0.23
N GLN A 171 -8.71 -12.60 -0.97
CA GLN A 171 -7.35 -12.91 -0.55
C GLN A 171 -6.37 -12.09 -1.37
N VAL A 172 -5.41 -11.46 -0.69
CA VAL A 172 -4.41 -10.61 -1.32
C VAL A 172 -3.03 -11.02 -0.86
N GLU A 173 -2.16 -11.28 -1.82
CA GLU A 173 -0.73 -11.52 -1.61
C GLU A 173 0.05 -10.33 -2.16
N HIS A 174 0.97 -9.79 -1.37
CA HIS A 174 1.72 -8.60 -1.73
C HIS A 174 3.16 -8.68 -1.21
N ASP A 175 4.12 -8.45 -2.11
CA ASP A 175 5.55 -8.34 -1.81
C ASP A 175 6.10 -9.52 -0.99
N GLY A 176 5.66 -10.75 -1.31
CA GLY A 176 6.10 -11.98 -0.64
C GLY A 176 5.69 -12.09 0.83
N GLN A 177 4.81 -11.22 1.31
CA GLN A 177 4.26 -11.30 2.66
C GLN A 177 3.13 -12.31 2.75
N PRO A 178 2.81 -12.83 3.95
CA PRO A 178 1.65 -13.68 4.14
C PRO A 178 0.37 -13.04 3.60
N ALA A 179 -0.48 -13.86 3.00
CA ALA A 179 -1.75 -13.41 2.44
C ALA A 179 -2.64 -12.72 3.48
N VAL A 180 -3.18 -11.57 3.10
CA VAL A 180 -4.21 -10.87 3.88
C VAL A 180 -5.57 -11.25 3.32
N THR A 181 -6.51 -11.63 4.18
CA THR A 181 -7.84 -12.08 3.78
C THR A 181 -8.95 -11.25 4.42
N LYS A 182 -10.02 -11.03 3.66
CA LYS A 182 -11.22 -10.37 4.16
C LYS A 182 -12.45 -11.17 3.72
N PRO A 183 -13.11 -11.89 4.65
CA PRO A 183 -14.32 -12.63 4.35
C PRO A 183 -15.56 -11.76 4.37
N ILE A 184 -16.55 -12.12 3.55
CA ILE A 184 -17.91 -11.62 3.61
C ILE A 184 -18.91 -12.78 3.48
N CYS A 185 -19.86 -12.85 4.40
CA CYS A 185 -20.92 -13.83 4.33
C CYS A 185 -22.08 -13.25 3.53
N TRP A 186 -22.46 -13.98 2.49
CA TRP A 186 -23.64 -13.62 1.74
C TRP A 186 -24.78 -14.56 2.05
N ARG A 187 -25.96 -13.96 2.35
CA ARG A 187 -27.21 -14.67 2.61
C ARG A 187 -28.25 -14.21 1.61
N PRO A 188 -29.02 -15.13 1.02
CA PRO A 188 -30.16 -14.75 0.19
C PRO A 188 -31.10 -13.85 0.98
N LEU A 189 -31.54 -12.76 0.38
CA LEU A 189 -32.63 -11.97 0.97
C LEU A 189 -33.89 -12.83 0.93
N LEU A 190 -34.33 -13.26 2.09
CA LEU A 190 -35.64 -13.93 2.19
C LEU A 190 -36.71 -12.92 1.72
N PRO A 191 -37.61 -13.32 0.82
CA PRO A 191 -38.74 -12.46 0.46
C PRO A 191 -39.51 -12.11 1.74
N ILE A 192 -39.68 -10.82 1.99
CA ILE A 192 -40.52 -10.32 3.07
C ILE A 192 -41.90 -10.91 2.84
N ARG A 193 -42.29 -11.91 3.67
CA ARG A 193 -43.67 -12.34 3.72
C ARG A 193 -44.51 -11.19 4.24
N THR A 194 -45.11 -10.44 3.34
CA THR A 194 -46.22 -9.56 3.70
C THR A 194 -47.31 -10.45 4.25
N ARG A 195 -47.50 -10.44 5.56
CA ARG A 195 -48.72 -11.00 6.17
C ARG A 195 -49.87 -10.14 5.68
N THR A 196 -50.60 -10.62 4.69
CA THR A 196 -51.95 -10.15 4.43
C THR A 196 -52.81 -10.61 5.59
N HIS A 197 -53.09 -9.71 6.53
CA HIS A 197 -54.17 -9.89 7.49
C HIS A 197 -55.47 -9.87 6.70
N GLY A 198 -55.96 -11.09 6.36
CA GLY A 198 -57.35 -11.30 6.04
C GLY A 198 -58.12 -11.26 7.37
N GLU A 199 -58.59 -10.09 7.76
CA GLU A 199 -59.64 -10.02 8.80
C GLU A 199 -60.91 -10.57 8.22
N HIS A 200 -61.24 -11.81 8.58
CA HIS A 200 -62.61 -12.36 8.52
C HIS A 200 -63.41 -11.77 9.67
N LEU A 201 -64.15 -10.71 9.39
CA LEU A 201 -65.20 -10.21 10.27
C LEU A 201 -66.35 -11.24 10.26
N VAL A 202 -66.40 -12.09 11.29
CA VAL A 202 -67.58 -12.88 11.58
C VAL A 202 -68.56 -12.02 12.30
N LYS A 203 -69.69 -11.70 11.63
CA LYS A 203 -70.85 -11.04 12.22
C LYS A 203 -71.50 -11.98 13.26
N PRO A 204 -71.83 -11.51 14.48
CA PRO A 204 -72.59 -12.31 15.43
C PRO A 204 -74.08 -12.36 14.99
N PRO A 205 -74.81 -13.48 15.31
CA PRO A 205 -76.22 -13.58 14.96
C PRO A 205 -77.07 -12.72 15.87
N VAL A 206 -78.03 -12.04 15.22
CA VAL A 206 -79.10 -11.27 15.92
C VAL A 206 -80.15 -12.24 16.47
N ARG A 207 -80.49 -12.06 17.74
CA ARG A 207 -81.76 -12.52 18.34
C ARG A 207 -82.59 -11.29 18.63
#